data_aec533ca1704e509247ac785fe81614b
#
_entry.id   aec533ca1704e509247ac785fe81614b
#
_cell.length_a   1.000
_cell.length_b   1.000
_cell.length_c   1.000
_cell.angle_alpha   90.00
_cell.angle_beta   90.00
_cell.angle_gamma   90.00
#
_symmetry.space_group_name_H-M   'P 1'
#
loop_
_entity.id
_entity.type
_entity.pdbx_description
1 polymer ?
#
loop_
_entity_poly.entity_id
_entity_poly.type
_entity_poly.pdbx_seq_one_letter_code
_entity_poly.pdbx_strand_id
1 'polypeptide(L)'
;MRMHGMRRVDQKWDGYDLIHCYQYTEESEPLKKDLVTSVAVETFFAAKQEKEQYTRDVIAKLKEQKRRIVIWGTGSYVMSLIAETELLDCEICGFVDNNKLKQGRQMYGYTIYEPEYVLGRDVTILICSMLYADAITSQIRAMGANQEIIVL
;
A
#
# COMPACT_ATOMS: atom_id res chain seq x y z
N MET A 1 -11.88 -27.95 17.83
CA MET A 1 -10.48 -28.38 17.79
C MET A 1 -9.85 -28.09 19.13
N ARG A 2 -9.26 -29.06 19.81
CA ARG A 2 -8.55 -28.83 21.08
C ARG A 2 -7.09 -28.59 20.75
N MET A 3 -6.52 -27.46 21.17
CA MET A 3 -5.08 -27.28 21.15
C MET A 3 -4.50 -27.99 22.38
N HIS A 4 -4.06 -29.24 22.19
CA HIS A 4 -3.47 -30.00 23.25
C HIS A 4 -2.07 -29.47 23.56
N GLY A 5 -1.83 -29.21 24.83
CA GLY A 5 -0.51 -28.98 25.39
C GLY A 5 0.05 -27.57 25.26
N MET A 6 -0.75 -26.56 24.82
CA MET A 6 -0.27 -25.17 24.76
C MET A 6 -1.31 -24.18 25.30
N ARG A 7 -0.92 -23.37 26.27
CA ARG A 7 -1.69 -22.25 26.79
C ARG A 7 -1.01 -20.93 26.38
N ARG A 8 -1.76 -20.00 25.79
CA ARG A 8 -1.26 -18.66 25.49
C ARG A 8 -1.00 -17.93 26.81
N VAL A 9 0.24 -17.49 27.00
CA VAL A 9 0.67 -16.78 28.21
C VAL A 9 0.89 -15.29 27.97
N ASP A 10 1.12 -14.90 26.72
CA ASP A 10 1.30 -13.49 26.36
C ASP A 10 0.85 -13.23 24.92
N GLN A 11 0.51 -11.97 24.64
CA GLN A 11 0.17 -11.46 23.32
C GLN A 11 0.67 -10.04 23.19
N LYS A 12 1.41 -9.77 22.14
CA LYS A 12 1.92 -8.44 21.82
C LYS A 12 1.52 -8.06 20.41
N TRP A 13 1.09 -6.82 20.24
CA TRP A 13 0.88 -6.18 18.97
C TRP A 13 1.91 -5.05 18.82
N ASP A 14 2.69 -5.05 17.75
CA ASP A 14 3.70 -4.03 17.47
C ASP A 14 3.32 -3.02 16.40
N GLY A 15 2.07 -3.10 15.91
CA GLY A 15 1.54 -2.28 14.82
C GLY A 15 1.52 -2.99 13.48
N TYR A 16 2.26 -4.08 13.34
CA TYR A 16 2.37 -4.87 12.10
C TYR A 16 2.10 -6.35 12.34
N ASP A 17 2.69 -6.89 13.40
CA ASP A 17 2.64 -8.32 13.70
C ASP A 17 1.94 -8.59 15.04
N LEU A 18 1.15 -9.66 15.05
CA LEU A 18 0.55 -10.19 16.27
C LEU A 18 1.40 -11.35 16.76
N ILE A 19 2.15 -11.12 17.84
CA ILE A 19 3.03 -12.10 18.45
C ILE A 19 2.30 -12.79 19.60
N HIS A 20 2.17 -14.11 19.52
CA HIS A 20 1.61 -14.93 20.59
C HIS A 20 2.69 -15.78 21.23
N CYS A 21 2.80 -15.73 22.54
CA CYS A 21 3.64 -16.62 23.33
C CYS A 21 2.81 -17.73 23.95
N TYR A 22 3.26 -18.96 23.80
CA TYR A 22 2.58 -20.15 24.35
C TYR A 22 3.50 -20.89 25.29
N GLN A 23 2.93 -21.41 26.37
CA GLN A 23 3.61 -22.29 27.29
C GLN A 23 2.99 -23.68 27.20
N TYR A 24 3.83 -24.71 27.24
CA TYR A 24 3.33 -26.09 27.31
C TYR A 24 2.58 -26.32 28.64
N THR A 25 1.45 -27.00 28.56
CA THR A 25 0.64 -27.39 29.71
C THR A 25 0.02 -28.77 29.46
N GLU A 26 -0.09 -29.56 30.51
CA GLU A 26 -0.77 -30.86 30.46
C GLU A 26 -2.31 -30.71 30.48
N GLU A 27 -2.80 -29.52 30.86
CA GLU A 27 -4.22 -29.22 30.89
C GLU A 27 -4.71 -28.76 29.52
N SER A 28 -5.81 -29.33 29.05
CA SER A 28 -6.52 -28.87 27.83
C SER A 28 -7.66 -27.96 28.20
N GLU A 29 -7.56 -26.67 27.87
CA GLU A 29 -8.70 -25.77 27.96
C GLU A 29 -9.61 -25.91 26.73
N PRO A 30 -10.95 -25.87 26.90
CA PRO A 30 -11.86 -25.81 25.76
C PRO A 30 -11.61 -24.51 25.00
N LEU A 31 -11.59 -24.59 23.65
CA LEU A 31 -11.51 -23.40 22.82
C LEU A 31 -12.73 -22.50 23.09
N LYS A 32 -12.47 -21.30 23.58
CA LYS A 32 -13.52 -20.28 23.67
C LYS A 32 -13.90 -19.86 22.24
N LYS A 33 -15.19 -19.67 21.99
CA LYS A 33 -15.68 -19.13 20.72
C LYS A 33 -15.13 -17.72 20.57
N ASP A 34 -14.31 -17.51 19.55
CA ASP A 34 -13.79 -16.19 19.23
C ASP A 34 -14.85 -15.40 18.44
N LEU A 35 -15.49 -14.48 19.12
CA LEU A 35 -16.49 -13.57 18.52
C LEU A 35 -15.86 -12.27 18.01
N VAL A 36 -14.62 -11.98 18.40
CA VAL A 36 -13.93 -10.74 18.04
C VAL A 36 -13.30 -10.85 16.66
N THR A 37 -12.65 -11.97 16.38
CA THR A 37 -11.97 -12.18 15.10
C THR A 37 -12.93 -12.16 13.91
N SER A 38 -14.13 -12.74 14.03
CA SER A 38 -15.10 -12.74 12.92
C SER A 38 -15.53 -11.33 12.54
N VAL A 39 -15.84 -10.48 13.53
CA VAL A 39 -16.21 -9.08 13.29
C VAL A 39 -15.04 -8.28 12.74
N ALA A 40 -13.83 -8.50 13.26
CA ALA A 40 -12.64 -7.82 12.79
C ALA A 40 -12.32 -8.20 11.33
N VAL A 41 -12.47 -9.47 10.96
CA VAL A 41 -12.27 -9.95 9.58
C VAL A 41 -13.31 -9.34 8.63
N GLU A 42 -14.59 -9.33 9.00
CA GLU A 42 -15.65 -8.71 8.18
C GLU A 42 -15.38 -7.20 7.98
N THR A 43 -15.02 -6.49 9.05
CA THR A 43 -14.68 -5.06 9.00
C THR A 43 -13.46 -4.81 8.11
N PHE A 44 -12.43 -5.65 8.22
CA PHE A 44 -11.24 -5.56 7.37
C PHE A 44 -11.58 -5.74 5.88
N PHE A 45 -12.39 -6.76 5.55
CA PHE A 45 -12.76 -7.00 4.16
C PHE A 45 -13.65 -5.88 3.60
N ALA A 46 -14.57 -5.34 4.40
CA ALA A 46 -15.38 -4.20 3.98
C ALA A 46 -14.51 -2.96 3.67
N ALA A 47 -13.58 -2.60 4.57
CA ALA A 47 -12.67 -1.49 4.37
C ALA A 47 -11.72 -1.72 3.17
N LYS A 48 -11.28 -2.97 2.97
CA LYS A 48 -10.47 -3.35 1.81
C LYS A 48 -11.23 -3.15 0.50
N GLN A 49 -12.48 -3.61 0.43
CA GLN A 49 -13.32 -3.46 -0.77
C GLN A 49 -13.58 -2.00 -1.10
N GLU A 50 -13.87 -1.16 -0.10
CA GLU A 50 -14.05 0.27 -0.28
C GLU A 50 -12.79 0.94 -0.84
N LYS A 51 -11.62 0.61 -0.29
CA LYS A 51 -10.34 1.10 -0.79
C LYS A 51 -10.05 0.65 -2.22
N GLU A 52 -10.30 -0.60 -2.54
CA GLU A 52 -10.12 -1.14 -3.91
C GLU A 52 -11.05 -0.45 -4.91
N GLN A 53 -12.30 -0.18 -4.52
CA GLN A 53 -13.24 0.54 -5.38
C GLN A 53 -12.78 1.99 -5.60
N TYR A 54 -12.42 2.70 -4.54
CA TYR A 54 -11.84 4.04 -4.64
C TYR A 54 -10.64 4.07 -5.60
N THR A 55 -9.74 3.11 -5.47
CA THR A 55 -8.54 3.01 -6.32
C THR A 55 -8.91 2.83 -7.79
N ARG A 56 -9.86 1.93 -8.09
CA ARG A 56 -10.36 1.73 -9.46
C ARG A 56 -11.00 2.99 -10.03
N ASP A 57 -11.82 3.68 -9.25
CA ASP A 57 -12.50 4.91 -9.68
C ASP A 57 -11.50 6.03 -9.99
N VAL A 58 -10.47 6.18 -9.16
CA VAL A 58 -9.37 7.14 -9.39
C VAL A 58 -8.64 6.83 -10.69
N ILE A 59 -8.24 5.57 -10.90
CA ILE A 59 -7.50 5.16 -12.09
C ILE A 59 -8.37 5.35 -13.36
N ALA A 60 -9.64 4.94 -13.31
CA ALA A 60 -10.57 5.14 -14.41
C ALA A 60 -10.72 6.63 -14.78
N LYS A 61 -10.84 7.50 -13.80
CA LYS A 61 -10.91 8.95 -13.99
C LYS A 61 -9.63 9.53 -14.59
N LEU A 62 -8.46 9.10 -14.13
CA LEU A 62 -7.18 9.54 -14.66
C LEU A 62 -7.03 9.14 -16.14
N LYS A 63 -7.43 7.91 -16.48
CA LYS A 63 -7.45 7.37 -17.84
C LYS A 63 -8.41 8.17 -18.75
N GLU A 64 -9.66 8.37 -18.32
CA GLU A 64 -10.68 9.11 -19.07
C GLU A 64 -10.24 10.55 -19.36
N GLN A 65 -9.67 11.23 -18.37
CA GLN A 65 -9.20 12.60 -18.46
C GLN A 65 -7.87 12.74 -19.20
N LYS A 66 -7.23 11.63 -19.58
CA LYS A 66 -5.89 11.61 -20.19
C LYS A 66 -4.89 12.42 -19.37
N ARG A 67 -4.95 12.27 -18.04
CA ARG A 67 -4.07 12.97 -17.14
C ARG A 67 -2.68 12.37 -17.21
N ARG A 68 -1.68 13.21 -17.41
CA ARG A 68 -0.27 12.81 -17.31
C ARG A 68 0.08 12.55 -15.87
N ILE A 69 0.55 11.35 -15.57
CA ILE A 69 0.82 10.93 -14.19
C ILE A 69 2.29 10.52 -14.02
N VAL A 70 2.81 10.78 -12.84
CA VAL A 70 4.04 10.18 -12.33
C VAL A 70 3.68 9.32 -11.13
N ILE A 71 4.09 8.06 -11.13
CA ILE A 71 3.82 7.12 -10.07
C ILE A 71 4.99 7.12 -9.09
N TRP A 72 4.73 7.49 -7.82
CA TRP A 72 5.73 7.49 -6.76
C TRP A 72 5.66 6.24 -5.92
N GLY A 73 6.72 5.46 -5.97
CA GLY A 73 6.84 4.13 -5.38
C GLY A 73 6.90 3.03 -6.44
N THR A 74 7.81 2.07 -6.23
CA THR A 74 8.01 0.91 -7.12
C THR A 74 8.05 -0.39 -6.32
N GLY A 75 7.24 -0.44 -5.26
CA GLY A 75 7.11 -1.61 -4.39
C GLY A 75 6.04 -2.60 -4.85
N SER A 76 5.79 -3.62 -4.04
CA SER A 76 4.80 -4.67 -4.32
C SER A 76 3.39 -4.11 -4.52
N TYR A 77 3.04 -3.04 -3.80
CA TYR A 77 1.71 -2.45 -3.92
C TYR A 77 1.43 -1.93 -5.34
N VAL A 78 2.36 -1.19 -5.94
CA VAL A 78 2.19 -0.72 -7.33
C VAL A 78 2.14 -1.88 -8.32
N MET A 79 2.88 -2.97 -8.06
CA MET A 79 2.82 -4.16 -8.90
C MET A 79 1.44 -4.83 -8.83
N SER A 80 0.83 -4.92 -7.64
CA SER A 80 -0.55 -5.40 -7.50
C SER A 80 -1.55 -4.49 -8.21
N LEU A 81 -1.41 -3.17 -8.07
CA LEU A 81 -2.28 -2.21 -8.79
C LEU A 81 -2.22 -2.39 -10.30
N ILE A 82 -1.02 -2.56 -10.84
CA ILE A 82 -0.83 -2.80 -12.28
C ILE A 82 -1.48 -4.12 -12.72
N ALA A 83 -1.40 -5.16 -11.89
CA ALA A 83 -1.99 -6.46 -12.20
C ALA A 83 -3.53 -6.48 -12.07
N GLU A 84 -4.10 -5.65 -11.21
CA GLU A 84 -5.51 -5.70 -10.82
C GLU A 84 -6.35 -4.55 -11.43
N THR A 85 -5.70 -3.59 -12.09
CA THR A 85 -6.35 -2.39 -12.64
C THR A 85 -5.81 -2.02 -14.02
N GLU A 86 -6.43 -1.03 -14.65
CA GLU A 86 -6.01 -0.48 -15.94
C GLU A 86 -4.96 0.64 -15.79
N LEU A 87 -4.12 0.59 -14.75
CA LEU A 87 -3.14 1.66 -14.46
C LEU A 87 -2.17 1.88 -15.62
N LEU A 88 -1.76 0.82 -16.33
CA LEU A 88 -0.86 0.94 -17.49
C LEU A 88 -1.51 1.60 -18.72
N ASP A 89 -2.83 1.72 -18.76
CA ASP A 89 -3.54 2.41 -19.82
C ASP A 89 -3.60 3.94 -19.59
N CYS A 90 -3.14 4.43 -18.44
CA CYS A 90 -3.03 5.85 -18.16
C CYS A 90 -1.80 6.46 -18.86
N GLU A 91 -1.77 7.79 -19.00
CA GLU A 91 -0.62 8.50 -19.54
C GLU A 91 0.52 8.61 -18.53
N ILE A 92 1.24 7.50 -18.31
CA ILE A 92 2.36 7.41 -17.38
C ILE A 92 3.58 8.09 -17.97
N CYS A 93 4.12 9.10 -17.27
CA CYS A 93 5.37 9.79 -17.64
C CYS A 93 6.61 9.09 -17.07
N GLY A 94 6.45 8.26 -16.06
CA GLY A 94 7.52 7.52 -15.41
C GLY A 94 7.19 7.17 -13.97
N PHE A 95 8.09 6.44 -13.36
CA PHE A 95 8.07 6.13 -11.93
C PHE A 95 9.08 6.98 -11.18
N VAL A 96 8.84 7.21 -9.91
CA VAL A 96 9.79 7.85 -8.99
C VAL A 96 9.96 6.95 -7.77
N ASP A 97 11.20 6.77 -7.33
CA ASP A 97 11.50 6.02 -6.10
C ASP A 97 12.68 6.66 -5.37
N ASN A 98 12.60 6.75 -4.05
CA ASN A 98 13.67 7.26 -3.20
C ASN A 98 14.89 6.32 -3.15
N ASN A 99 14.72 5.06 -3.51
CA ASN A 99 15.79 4.09 -3.50
C ASN A 99 16.74 4.31 -4.71
N LYS A 100 17.92 4.84 -4.43
CA LYS A 100 18.95 5.11 -5.44
C LYS A 100 19.35 3.89 -6.28
N LEU A 101 19.21 2.68 -5.73
CA LEU A 101 19.53 1.43 -6.46
C LEU A 101 18.49 1.09 -7.54
N LYS A 102 17.32 1.69 -7.48
CA LYS A 102 16.26 1.51 -8.48
C LYS A 102 16.27 2.60 -9.55
N GLN A 103 16.78 3.77 -9.21
CA GLN A 103 16.85 4.93 -10.13
C GLN A 103 17.66 4.61 -11.38
N GLY A 104 17.19 5.09 -12.52
CA GLY A 104 17.77 4.80 -13.84
C GLY A 104 17.38 3.43 -14.42
N ARG A 105 16.73 2.55 -13.65
CA ARG A 105 16.21 1.28 -14.16
C ARG A 105 14.84 1.48 -14.81
N GLN A 106 14.35 0.43 -15.45
CA GLN A 106 13.02 0.41 -16.05
C GLN A 106 12.08 -0.53 -15.31
N MET A 107 10.79 -0.13 -15.25
CA MET A 107 9.69 -0.91 -14.77
C MET A 107 8.54 -0.79 -15.76
N TYR A 108 8.05 -1.90 -16.31
CA TYR A 108 7.02 -1.93 -17.37
C TYR A 108 7.30 -1.01 -18.56
N GLY A 109 8.57 -0.86 -18.95
CA GLY A 109 8.99 0.02 -20.06
C GLY A 109 9.16 1.50 -19.70
N TYR A 110 8.84 1.90 -18.49
CA TYR A 110 9.01 3.26 -17.99
C TYR A 110 10.26 3.38 -17.13
N THR A 111 10.94 4.51 -17.21
CA THR A 111 12.13 4.79 -16.38
C THR A 111 11.72 5.11 -14.94
N ILE A 112 12.51 4.63 -13.98
CA ILE A 112 12.41 4.98 -12.57
C ILE A 112 13.36 6.17 -12.33
N TYR A 113 12.80 7.31 -11.97
CA TYR A 113 13.53 8.57 -11.76
C TYR A 113 13.77 8.85 -10.27
N GLU A 114 14.66 9.79 -10.02
CA GLU A 114 14.83 10.45 -8.72
C GLU A 114 13.64 11.35 -8.37
N PRO A 115 13.46 11.72 -7.08
CA PRO A 115 12.38 12.59 -6.62
C PRO A 115 12.26 13.93 -7.37
N GLU A 116 13.38 14.54 -7.74
CA GLU A 116 13.46 15.83 -8.41
C GLU A 116 12.82 15.83 -9.81
N TYR A 117 12.59 14.65 -10.38
CA TYR A 117 11.95 14.49 -11.69
C TYR A 117 10.58 15.17 -11.77
N VAL A 118 9.84 15.28 -10.68
CA VAL A 118 8.50 15.91 -10.67
C VAL A 118 8.56 17.44 -10.76
N LEU A 119 9.70 18.07 -10.47
CA LEU A 119 9.81 19.52 -10.41
C LEU A 119 9.58 20.18 -11.77
N GLY A 120 8.74 21.22 -11.78
CA GLY A 120 8.44 22.01 -12.99
C GLY A 120 7.65 21.26 -14.07
N ARG A 121 7.16 20.06 -13.80
CA ARG A 121 6.37 19.27 -14.75
C ARG A 121 4.88 19.44 -14.48
N ASP A 122 4.13 19.50 -15.57
CA ASP A 122 2.67 19.46 -15.52
C ASP A 122 2.21 17.99 -15.49
N VAL A 123 2.14 17.44 -14.28
CA VAL A 123 1.75 16.04 -14.01
C VAL A 123 0.99 15.95 -12.70
N THR A 124 0.16 14.94 -12.57
CA THR A 124 -0.40 14.52 -11.28
C THR A 124 0.53 13.47 -10.66
N ILE A 125 0.85 13.61 -9.38
CA ILE A 125 1.70 12.66 -8.66
C ILE A 125 0.80 11.63 -7.98
N LEU A 126 0.92 10.37 -8.39
CA LEU A 126 0.17 9.25 -7.83
C LEU A 126 1.06 8.51 -6.83
N ILE A 127 0.81 8.66 -5.54
CA ILE A 127 1.58 7.98 -4.49
C ILE A 127 1.02 6.58 -4.28
N CYS A 128 1.84 5.58 -4.60
CA CYS A 128 1.53 4.16 -4.44
C CYS A 128 2.37 3.55 -3.31
N SER A 129 2.22 4.09 -2.11
CA SER A 129 2.92 3.61 -0.92
C SER A 129 2.03 3.75 0.31
N MET A 130 1.56 2.64 0.84
CA MET A 130 0.64 2.64 1.99
C MET A 130 1.30 3.16 3.27
N LEU A 131 2.57 2.81 3.51
CA LEU A 131 3.26 3.11 4.77
C LEU A 131 3.96 4.48 4.77
N TYR A 132 4.32 5.00 3.60
CA TYR A 132 5.16 6.20 3.48
C TYR A 132 4.46 7.36 2.79
N ALA A 133 3.14 7.29 2.59
CA ALA A 133 2.39 8.31 1.86
C ALA A 133 2.56 9.72 2.44
N ASP A 134 2.46 9.85 3.76
CA ASP A 134 2.61 11.15 4.45
C ASP A 134 4.05 11.69 4.35
N ALA A 135 5.04 10.81 4.51
CA ALA A 135 6.45 11.18 4.39
C ALA A 135 6.78 11.61 2.97
N ILE A 136 6.28 10.89 1.95
CA ILE A 136 6.46 11.22 0.54
C ILE A 136 5.76 12.54 0.21
N THR A 137 4.52 12.74 0.67
CA THR A 137 3.78 14.00 0.48
C THR A 137 4.55 15.17 1.08
N SER A 138 5.05 15.02 2.30
CA SER A 138 5.87 16.04 2.97
C SER A 138 7.16 16.33 2.19
N GLN A 139 7.83 15.30 1.68
CA GLN A 139 9.02 15.44 0.85
C GLN A 139 8.73 16.22 -0.43
N ILE A 140 7.64 15.87 -1.16
CA ILE A 140 7.23 16.55 -2.38
C ILE A 140 7.01 18.05 -2.11
N ARG A 141 6.31 18.40 -1.04
CA ARG A 141 6.06 19.80 -0.67
C ARG A 141 7.34 20.54 -0.24
N ALA A 142 8.21 19.87 0.50
CA ALA A 142 9.51 20.44 0.90
C ALA A 142 10.44 20.74 -0.29
N MET A 143 10.32 19.97 -1.38
CA MET A 143 11.05 20.25 -2.64
C MET A 143 10.46 21.40 -3.44
N GLY A 144 9.36 22.03 -3.00
CA GLY A 144 8.69 23.12 -3.70
C GLY A 144 7.78 22.66 -4.85
N ALA A 145 7.47 21.38 -4.92
CA ALA A 145 6.53 20.83 -5.90
C ALA A 145 5.07 21.14 -5.49
N ASN A 146 4.32 21.75 -6.42
CA ASN A 146 2.93 22.19 -6.19
C ASN A 146 1.89 21.37 -6.98
N GLN A 147 2.32 20.29 -7.62
CA GLN A 147 1.45 19.40 -8.38
C GLN A 147 0.35 18.80 -7.52
N GLU A 148 -0.74 18.40 -8.18
CA GLU A 148 -1.77 17.59 -7.53
C GLU A 148 -1.16 16.26 -7.08
N ILE A 149 -1.49 15.87 -5.85
CA ILE A 149 -1.08 14.60 -5.26
C ILE A 149 -2.32 13.77 -5.02
N ILE A 150 -2.31 12.54 -5.48
CA ILE A 150 -3.33 11.54 -5.20
C ILE A 150 -2.64 10.37 -4.48
N VAL A 151 -3.21 9.93 -3.36
CA VAL A 151 -2.71 8.78 -2.58
C VAL A 151 -3.66 7.60 -2.79
N LEU A 152 -3.12 6.45 -3.18
CA LEU A 152 -3.85 5.19 -3.36
C LEU A 152 -3.62 4.21 -2.22
#